data_bfa75b45946e736702beb6af1a2ee84a
#
_entry.id   bfa75b45946e736702beb6af1a2ee84a
#
_cell.length_a   1.000
_cell.length_b   1.000
_cell.length_c   1.000
_cell.angle_alpha   90.00
_cell.angle_beta   90.00
_cell.angle_gamma   90.00
#
_symmetry.space_group_name_H-M   'P 1'
#
loop_
_entity.id
_entity.type
_entity.pdbx_description
1 polymer ?
#
loop_
_entity_poly.entity_id
_entity_poly.type
_entity_poly.pdbx_seq_one_letter_code
_entity_poly.pdbx_strand_id
1 'polypeptide(L)'
;SNLSVGMGGTLAQTYINKDKLRFGDQFDGMGNFNGSIVSADYSNLRPSPLKFAGNIGVLYAYHSEESFFQMAANAFYYGRPDNVSTGINQAGGVRTGFFTNIEKYLTEDYTFILHGSYNNRNNLQQTLVGGSIGIPFLYRSENVNRIYAGCFVRVGDAIIPTLSLMMDKYTFGISYDVYSNALSRANLRLNGFELSFSTGFGKKRANVFRTLLN
;
A
#
# COMPACT_ATOMS: atom_id res chain seq x y z
N SER A 1 17.65 4.23 19.91
CA SER A 1 16.28 4.55 19.51
C SER A 1 16.26 5.85 18.72
N ASN A 2 15.37 5.95 17.75
CA ASN A 2 15.22 7.13 16.89
C ASN A 2 13.73 7.50 16.81
N LEU A 3 13.46 8.81 16.92
CA LEU A 3 12.15 9.39 16.68
C LEU A 3 12.24 10.27 15.42
N SER A 4 11.33 10.06 14.48
CA SER A 4 11.28 10.82 13.23
C SER A 4 9.88 11.40 13.03
N VAL A 5 9.83 12.63 12.55
CA VAL A 5 8.58 13.29 12.16
C VAL A 5 8.66 13.64 10.68
N GLY A 6 7.60 13.36 9.95
CA GLY A 6 7.51 13.64 8.53
C GLY A 6 6.25 14.42 8.20
N MET A 7 6.34 15.31 7.21
CA MET A 7 5.19 15.99 6.63
C MET A 7 5.32 16.02 5.13
N GLY A 8 4.19 16.06 4.44
CA GLY A 8 4.17 16.15 2.99
C GLY A 8 2.90 16.82 2.49
N GLY A 9 2.99 17.39 1.29
CA GLY A 9 1.86 17.99 0.59
C GLY A 9 1.77 17.48 -0.83
N THR A 10 0.55 17.33 -1.32
CA THR A 10 0.26 16.90 -2.69
C THR A 10 -0.77 17.84 -3.29
N LEU A 11 -0.49 18.28 -4.50
CA LEU A 11 -1.46 18.97 -5.35
C LEU A 11 -1.91 18.01 -6.44
N ALA A 12 -3.21 17.87 -6.60
CA ALA A 12 -3.79 16.99 -7.61
C ALA A 12 -4.92 17.70 -8.36
N GLN A 13 -4.97 17.49 -9.67
CA GLN A 13 -6.06 17.92 -10.52
C GLN A 13 -6.47 16.75 -11.42
N THR A 14 -7.77 16.50 -11.50
CA THR A 14 -8.31 15.50 -12.41
C THR A 14 -8.82 16.20 -13.65
N TYR A 15 -8.34 15.79 -14.81
CA TYR A 15 -8.82 16.26 -16.10
C TYR A 15 -9.60 15.14 -16.80
N ILE A 16 -10.78 15.49 -17.30
CA ILE A 16 -11.60 14.59 -18.10
C ILE A 16 -11.49 15.04 -19.55
N ASN A 17 -10.97 14.17 -20.42
CA ASN A 17 -10.96 14.43 -21.85
C ASN A 17 -12.37 14.23 -22.41
N LYS A 18 -13.07 15.33 -22.61
CA LYS A 18 -14.46 15.35 -23.06
C LYS A 18 -14.65 14.80 -24.46
N ASP A 19 -13.67 14.99 -25.34
CA ASP A 19 -13.76 14.58 -26.76
C ASP A 19 -13.78 13.06 -26.95
N LYS A 20 -13.36 12.33 -25.91
CA LYS A 20 -13.38 10.85 -25.90
C LYS A 20 -14.62 10.25 -25.24
N LEU A 21 -15.48 11.09 -24.65
CA LEU A 21 -16.69 10.61 -24.00
C LEU A 21 -17.83 10.51 -25.01
N ARG A 22 -18.63 9.47 -24.85
CA ARG A 22 -19.87 9.26 -25.59
C ARG A 22 -21.00 9.09 -24.57
N PHE A 23 -22.08 9.79 -24.77
CA PHE A 23 -23.22 9.81 -23.86
C PHE A 23 -24.43 9.12 -24.51
N GLY A 24 -25.33 8.61 -23.67
CA GLY A 24 -26.48 7.85 -24.10
C GLY A 24 -27.43 8.61 -25.06
N ASP A 25 -27.56 9.93 -24.85
CA ASP A 25 -28.37 10.83 -25.69
C ASP A 25 -27.77 11.11 -27.11
N GLN A 26 -26.53 10.69 -27.32
CA GLN A 26 -25.86 10.75 -28.63
C GLN A 26 -26.06 9.49 -29.47
N PHE A 27 -26.80 8.51 -28.96
CA PHE A 27 -27.13 7.30 -29.74
C PHE A 27 -28.57 7.36 -30.20
N ASP A 28 -28.82 6.96 -31.45
CA ASP A 28 -30.16 6.76 -31.95
C ASP A 28 -30.82 5.49 -31.36
N GLY A 29 -32.11 5.32 -31.56
CA GLY A 29 -32.85 4.15 -31.08
C GLY A 29 -32.36 2.80 -31.64
N MET A 30 -31.46 2.82 -32.64
CA MET A 30 -30.80 1.66 -33.24
C MET A 30 -29.38 1.44 -32.75
N GLY A 31 -28.87 2.32 -31.84
CA GLY A 31 -27.54 2.23 -31.25
C GLY A 31 -26.42 2.86 -32.08
N ASN A 32 -26.72 3.62 -33.14
CA ASN A 32 -25.72 4.33 -33.93
C ASN A 32 -25.34 5.64 -33.23
N PHE A 33 -24.04 5.91 -33.16
CA PHE A 33 -23.51 7.13 -32.57
C PHE A 33 -23.63 8.32 -33.54
N ASN A 34 -24.23 9.41 -33.08
CA ASN A 34 -24.31 10.66 -33.81
C ASN A 34 -23.48 11.76 -33.12
N GLY A 35 -22.30 12.00 -33.64
CA GLY A 35 -21.36 13.01 -33.08
C GLY A 35 -21.81 14.46 -33.26
N SER A 36 -22.86 14.74 -34.04
CA SER A 36 -23.42 16.08 -34.23
C SER A 36 -24.34 16.48 -33.06
N ILE A 37 -24.78 15.51 -32.26
CA ILE A 37 -25.61 15.77 -31.08
C ILE A 37 -24.70 16.15 -29.92
N VAL A 38 -24.83 17.37 -29.43
CA VAL A 38 -24.15 17.81 -28.20
C VAL A 38 -24.96 17.31 -27.01
N SER A 39 -24.41 16.36 -26.26
CA SER A 39 -25.07 15.84 -25.07
C SER A 39 -25.35 16.92 -24.05
N ALA A 40 -26.51 16.86 -23.43
CA ALA A 40 -26.84 17.71 -22.29
C ALA A 40 -25.85 17.50 -21.10
N ASP A 41 -25.38 16.28 -20.94
CA ASP A 41 -24.40 15.93 -19.91
C ASP A 41 -22.99 16.51 -20.17
N TYR A 42 -22.68 16.86 -21.42
CA TYR A 42 -21.41 17.47 -21.79
C TYR A 42 -21.20 18.83 -21.12
N SER A 43 -22.25 19.62 -20.99
CA SER A 43 -22.22 20.93 -20.34
C SER A 43 -22.00 20.85 -18.82
N ASN A 44 -22.42 19.73 -18.22
CA ASN A 44 -22.30 19.47 -16.80
C ASN A 44 -20.90 19.01 -16.37
N LEU A 45 -20.09 18.53 -17.33
CA LEU A 45 -18.72 18.11 -17.07
C LEU A 45 -17.81 19.32 -16.89
N ARG A 46 -17.42 19.60 -15.66
CA ARG A 46 -16.42 20.61 -15.35
C ARG A 46 -15.08 19.98 -15.00
N PRO A 47 -13.93 20.59 -15.33
CA PRO A 47 -12.66 20.15 -14.83
C PRO A 47 -12.68 20.19 -13.29
N SER A 48 -12.10 19.17 -12.67
CA SER A 48 -11.96 19.16 -11.20
C SER A 48 -11.06 20.33 -10.78
N PRO A 49 -11.44 21.10 -9.75
CA PRO A 49 -10.57 22.11 -9.20
C PRO A 49 -9.26 21.51 -8.69
N LEU A 50 -8.24 22.32 -8.57
CA LEU A 50 -6.98 21.93 -7.94
C LEU A 50 -7.26 21.52 -6.50
N LYS A 51 -6.80 20.35 -6.10
CA LYS A 51 -7.01 19.78 -4.78
C LYS A 51 -5.70 19.73 -4.02
N PHE A 52 -5.76 20.10 -2.77
CA PHE A 52 -4.66 19.97 -1.84
C PHE A 52 -4.90 18.77 -0.93
N ALA A 53 -3.87 17.94 -0.77
CA ALA A 53 -3.80 16.90 0.23
C ALA A 53 -2.53 17.08 1.05
N GLY A 54 -2.62 16.85 2.35
CA GLY A 54 -1.49 16.98 3.27
C GLY A 54 -1.37 15.75 4.14
N ASN A 55 -0.16 15.40 4.51
CA ASN A 55 0.10 14.33 5.47
C ASN A 55 1.08 14.77 6.55
N ILE A 56 0.91 14.17 7.72
CA ILE A 56 1.83 14.24 8.83
C ILE A 56 1.98 12.84 9.43
N GLY A 57 3.17 12.52 9.89
CA GLY A 57 3.43 11.23 10.52
C GLY A 57 4.56 11.28 11.51
N VAL A 58 4.51 10.37 12.45
CA VAL A 58 5.54 10.14 13.48
C VAL A 58 5.96 8.70 13.40
N LEU A 59 7.25 8.45 13.45
CA LEU A 59 7.85 7.12 13.45
C LEU A 59 8.81 7.02 14.64
N TYR A 60 8.62 5.98 15.43
CA TYR A 60 9.57 5.57 16.44
C TYR A 60 10.24 4.26 16.02
N ALA A 61 11.55 4.20 16.09
CA ALA A 61 12.31 3.01 15.81
C ALA A 61 13.31 2.73 16.96
N TYR A 62 13.31 1.49 17.42
CA TYR A 62 14.24 0.96 18.39
C TYR A 62 15.05 -0.16 17.77
N HIS A 63 16.35 -0.14 17.98
CA HIS A 63 17.26 -1.16 17.49
C HIS A 63 18.13 -1.65 18.63
N SER A 64 18.20 -2.96 18.78
CA SER A 64 19.16 -3.67 19.63
C SER A 64 19.94 -4.68 18.77
N GLU A 65 20.88 -5.37 19.37
CA GLU A 65 21.69 -6.39 18.68
C GLU A 65 20.81 -7.52 18.12
N GLU A 66 19.80 -7.94 18.87
CA GLU A 66 18.96 -9.09 18.53
C GLU A 66 17.59 -8.71 17.95
N SER A 67 17.20 -7.44 18.01
CA SER A 67 15.85 -7.05 17.63
C SER A 67 15.76 -5.65 17.03
N PHE A 68 14.80 -5.49 16.14
CA PHE A 68 14.37 -4.21 15.61
C PHE A 68 12.87 -4.07 15.83
N PHE A 69 12.47 -2.96 16.42
CA PHE A 69 11.09 -2.59 16.62
C PHE A 69 10.82 -1.26 15.96
N GLN A 70 9.70 -1.15 15.27
CA GLN A 70 9.28 0.07 14.61
C GLN A 70 7.78 0.24 14.78
N MET A 71 7.35 1.46 15.10
CA MET A 71 5.95 1.85 15.09
C MET A 71 5.79 3.22 14.45
N ALA A 72 4.71 3.43 13.73
CA ALA A 72 4.37 4.74 13.21
C ALA A 72 2.88 5.00 13.23
N ALA A 73 2.55 6.27 13.36
CA ALA A 73 1.22 6.79 13.19
C ALA A 73 1.25 7.91 12.13
N ASN A 74 0.24 7.95 11.29
CA ASN A 74 0.09 8.99 10.30
C ASN A 74 -1.35 9.47 10.18
N ALA A 75 -1.50 10.71 9.74
CA ALA A 75 -2.77 11.27 9.33
C ALA A 75 -2.59 11.90 7.95
N PHE A 76 -3.48 11.59 7.05
CA PHE A 76 -3.51 12.10 5.69
C PHE A 76 -4.85 12.79 5.46
N TYR A 77 -4.80 14.09 5.21
CA TYR A 77 -5.96 14.88 4.80
C TYR A 77 -6.02 14.95 3.28
N TYR A 78 -7.17 14.64 2.71
CA TYR A 78 -7.45 14.87 1.31
C TYR A 78 -8.62 15.84 1.18
N GLY A 79 -8.42 16.87 0.36
CA GLY A 79 -9.45 17.86 0.06
C GLY A 79 -10.68 17.21 -0.56
N ARG A 80 -11.83 17.89 -0.46
CA ARG A 80 -13.10 17.40 -1.04
C ARG A 80 -12.89 17.00 -2.50
N PRO A 81 -13.18 15.78 -2.88
CA PRO A 81 -13.39 15.47 -4.28
C PRO A 81 -14.74 16.06 -4.68
N ASP A 82 -14.75 17.29 -5.17
CA ASP A 82 -15.93 17.82 -5.84
C ASP A 82 -16.11 17.02 -7.13
N ASN A 83 -16.85 15.92 -7.05
CA ASN A 83 -17.29 15.18 -8.22
C ASN A 83 -18.45 15.97 -8.82
N VAL A 84 -18.10 17.03 -9.55
CA VAL A 84 -19.05 17.89 -10.24
C VAL A 84 -19.87 17.11 -11.28
N SER A 85 -19.38 15.95 -11.72
CA SER A 85 -20.08 15.11 -12.70
C SER A 85 -21.22 14.25 -12.13
N THR A 86 -21.28 14.02 -10.81
CA THR A 86 -22.30 13.12 -10.23
C THR A 86 -23.22 13.80 -9.22
N GLY A 87 -23.01 15.08 -8.92
CA GLY A 87 -23.78 15.80 -7.89
C GLY A 87 -23.55 15.27 -6.45
N ILE A 88 -22.70 14.29 -6.27
CA ILE A 88 -22.40 13.71 -4.97
C ILE A 88 -21.28 14.54 -4.33
N ASN A 89 -21.64 15.40 -3.40
CA ASN A 89 -20.70 16.11 -2.54
C ASN A 89 -20.05 15.11 -1.57
N GLN A 90 -18.95 14.50 -1.97
CA GLN A 90 -18.14 13.73 -1.02
C GLN A 90 -17.36 14.73 -0.15
N ALA A 91 -17.65 14.73 1.15
CA ALA A 91 -16.86 15.49 2.11
C ALA A 91 -15.39 15.07 2.03
N GLY A 92 -14.48 16.04 2.08
CA GLY A 92 -13.08 15.76 2.32
C GLY A 92 -12.92 14.95 3.59
N GLY A 93 -11.90 14.14 3.67
CA GLY A 93 -11.75 13.23 4.80
C GLY A 93 -10.33 13.13 5.30
N VAL A 94 -10.21 12.62 6.52
CA VAL A 94 -8.93 12.26 7.10
C VAL A 94 -8.80 10.74 7.05
N ARG A 95 -7.69 10.29 6.50
CA ARG A 95 -7.23 8.90 6.64
C ARG A 95 -6.21 8.86 7.76
N THR A 96 -6.43 8.03 8.75
CA THR A 96 -5.45 7.74 9.78
C THR A 96 -4.87 6.35 9.59
N GLY A 97 -3.59 6.22 9.86
CA GLY A 97 -2.89 4.95 9.78
C GLY A 97 -2.00 4.74 10.99
N PHE A 98 -1.91 3.50 11.39
CA PHE A 98 -0.96 3.03 12.37
C PHE A 98 -0.28 1.79 11.82
N PHE A 99 1.03 1.66 11.99
CA PHE A 99 1.70 0.40 11.69
C PHE A 99 2.75 0.07 12.76
N THR A 100 3.02 -1.21 12.92
CA THR A 100 4.10 -1.73 13.75
C THR A 100 4.83 -2.85 13.01
N ASN A 101 6.13 -2.92 13.22
CA ASN A 101 6.98 -3.98 12.72
C ASN A 101 7.95 -4.41 13.81
N ILE A 102 8.03 -5.70 14.03
CA ILE A 102 8.95 -6.32 14.99
C ILE A 102 9.78 -7.32 14.20
N GLU A 103 11.08 -7.17 14.24
CA GLU A 103 12.04 -8.11 13.69
C GLU A 103 12.90 -8.63 14.83
N LYS A 104 12.99 -9.95 14.96
CA LYS A 104 13.81 -10.61 15.96
C LYS A 104 14.68 -11.65 15.31
N TYR A 105 15.97 -11.57 15.60
CA TYR A 105 16.93 -12.62 15.25
C TYR A 105 16.86 -13.69 16.33
N LEU A 106 16.32 -14.86 15.99
CA LEU A 106 16.18 -15.98 16.93
C LEU A 106 17.50 -16.72 17.09
N THR A 107 18.25 -16.81 16.00
CA THR A 107 19.60 -17.37 15.89
C THR A 107 20.32 -16.66 14.75
N GLU A 108 21.58 -16.99 14.48
CA GLU A 108 22.30 -16.50 13.29
C GLU A 108 21.56 -16.86 11.98
N ASP A 109 20.80 -17.96 12.01
CA ASP A 109 20.13 -18.51 10.83
C ASP A 109 18.69 -18.03 10.67
N TYR A 110 17.98 -17.73 11.75
CA TYR A 110 16.54 -17.46 11.68
C TYR A 110 16.20 -16.05 12.08
N THR A 111 15.44 -15.39 11.24
CA THR A 111 14.85 -14.08 11.52
C THR A 111 13.33 -14.21 11.54
N PHE A 112 12.70 -13.72 12.58
CA PHE A 112 11.25 -13.66 12.70
C PHE A 112 10.79 -12.23 12.54
N ILE A 113 9.77 -12.02 11.70
CA ILE A 113 9.17 -10.70 11.47
C ILE A 113 7.68 -10.78 11.77
N LEU A 114 7.20 -9.87 12.62
CA LEU A 114 5.78 -9.60 12.83
C LEU A 114 5.44 -8.23 12.29
N HIS A 115 4.33 -8.14 11.60
CA HIS A 115 3.80 -6.90 11.07
C HIS A 115 2.35 -6.72 11.43
N GLY A 116 1.98 -5.50 11.82
CA GLY A 116 0.61 -5.08 12.03
C GLY A 116 0.38 -3.70 11.42
N SER A 117 -0.73 -3.52 10.74
CA SER A 117 -1.16 -2.21 10.29
C SER A 117 -2.67 -2.04 10.40
N TYR A 118 -3.05 -0.82 10.72
CA TYR A 118 -4.44 -0.38 10.79
C TYR A 118 -4.62 0.91 10.01
N ASN A 119 -5.58 0.94 9.13
CA ASN A 119 -5.94 2.12 8.36
C ASN A 119 -7.43 2.39 8.53
N ASN A 120 -7.77 3.64 8.76
CA ASN A 120 -9.16 4.10 8.82
C ASN A 120 -9.36 5.27 7.86
N ARG A 121 -10.42 5.20 7.05
CA ARG A 121 -10.85 6.25 6.14
C ARG A 121 -12.38 6.28 6.09
N ASN A 122 -13.00 7.34 6.64
CA ASN A 122 -14.46 7.54 6.53
C ASN A 122 -15.27 6.27 6.83
N ASN A 123 -15.07 5.65 7.98
CA ASN A 123 -15.71 4.40 8.42
C ASN A 123 -15.27 3.12 7.67
N LEU A 124 -14.40 3.23 6.68
CA LEU A 124 -13.75 2.07 6.08
C LEU A 124 -12.50 1.75 6.89
N GLN A 125 -12.52 0.61 7.55
CA GLN A 125 -11.41 0.14 8.36
C GLN A 125 -10.72 -1.03 7.67
N GLN A 126 -9.41 -1.03 7.68
CA GLN A 126 -8.60 -2.13 7.18
C GLN A 126 -7.53 -2.47 8.21
N THR A 127 -7.54 -3.70 8.66
CA THR A 127 -6.51 -4.24 9.55
C THR A 127 -5.76 -5.34 8.81
N LEU A 128 -4.44 -5.25 8.79
CA LEU A 128 -3.56 -6.29 8.28
C LEU A 128 -2.62 -6.71 9.39
N VAL A 129 -2.56 -8.01 9.66
CA VAL A 129 -1.61 -8.59 10.62
C VAL A 129 -1.00 -9.84 10.01
N GLY A 130 0.25 -10.10 10.35
CA GLY A 130 0.91 -11.29 9.86
C GLY A 130 2.37 -11.35 10.27
N GLY A 131 3.05 -12.37 9.77
CA GLY A 131 4.47 -12.54 10.03
C GLY A 131 5.14 -13.39 8.98
N SER A 132 6.46 -13.37 9.03
CA SER A 132 7.31 -14.17 8.17
C SER A 132 8.53 -14.69 8.92
N ILE A 133 9.08 -15.78 8.42
CA ILE A 133 10.34 -16.37 8.89
C ILE A 133 11.35 -16.23 7.76
N GLY A 134 12.50 -15.64 8.08
CA GLY A 134 13.65 -15.50 7.20
C GLY A 134 14.69 -16.56 7.47
N ILE A 135 15.14 -17.26 6.42
CA ILE A 135 16.22 -18.24 6.45
C ILE A 135 17.33 -17.79 5.50
N PRO A 136 18.61 -17.88 5.90
CA PRO A 136 19.71 -17.60 5.01
C PRO A 136 19.81 -18.72 3.97
N PHE A 137 20.05 -18.39 2.71
CA PHE A 137 20.28 -19.38 1.65
C PHE A 137 21.65 -19.24 0.98
N LEU A 138 22.31 -18.10 1.15
CA LEU A 138 23.65 -17.87 0.63
C LEU A 138 24.42 -16.92 1.54
N TYR A 139 25.54 -17.37 2.04
CA TYR A 139 26.48 -16.59 2.83
C TYR A 139 27.55 -16.02 1.88
N ARG A 140 27.56 -14.71 1.69
CA ARG A 140 28.69 -13.98 1.09
C ARG A 140 29.46 -13.26 2.17
N SER A 141 30.74 -13.04 1.95
CA SER A 141 31.66 -12.49 2.96
C SER A 141 31.19 -11.23 3.72
N GLU A 142 30.32 -10.43 3.14
CA GLU A 142 29.79 -9.20 3.76
C GLU A 142 28.27 -9.16 3.93
N ASN A 143 27.52 -10.08 3.31
CA ASN A 143 26.05 -10.07 3.32
C ASN A 143 25.47 -11.47 3.39
N VAL A 144 24.41 -11.61 4.16
CA VAL A 144 23.61 -12.82 4.20
C VAL A 144 22.37 -12.60 3.35
N ASN A 145 22.24 -13.36 2.28
CA ASN A 145 21.02 -13.39 1.49
C ASN A 145 19.98 -14.25 2.19
N ARG A 146 18.71 -13.81 2.22
CA ARG A 146 17.65 -14.47 2.98
C ARG A 146 16.42 -14.69 2.12
N ILE A 147 15.76 -15.82 2.33
CA ILE A 147 14.41 -16.08 1.85
C ILE A 147 13.45 -15.88 3.03
N TYR A 148 12.41 -15.12 2.83
CA TYR A 148 11.34 -14.93 3.80
C TYR A 148 10.07 -15.60 3.28
N ALA A 149 9.52 -16.50 4.08
CA ALA A 149 8.20 -17.09 3.86
C ALA A 149 7.25 -16.60 4.94
N GLY A 150 6.09 -16.12 4.55
CA GLY A 150 5.15 -15.50 5.48
C GLY A 150 3.69 -15.68 5.10
N CYS A 151 2.85 -15.28 6.03
CA CYS A 151 1.41 -15.22 5.82
C CYS A 151 0.84 -14.02 6.55
N PHE A 152 -0.01 -13.27 5.85
CA PHE A 152 -0.71 -12.11 6.38
C PHE A 152 -2.21 -12.34 6.28
N VAL A 153 -2.95 -11.73 7.19
CA VAL A 153 -4.40 -11.74 7.21
C VAL A 153 -4.90 -10.31 7.14
N ARG A 154 -5.65 -10.01 6.09
CA ARG A 154 -6.46 -8.80 5.99
C ARG A 154 -7.80 -9.12 6.61
N VAL A 155 -8.03 -8.61 7.81
CA VAL A 155 -9.18 -8.98 8.65
C VAL A 155 -10.49 -8.77 7.91
N GLY A 156 -11.29 -9.84 7.79
CA GLY A 156 -12.59 -9.82 7.12
C GLY A 156 -12.52 -9.83 5.58
N ASP A 157 -11.33 -9.97 4.98
CA ASP A 157 -11.18 -9.86 3.53
C ASP A 157 -10.37 -10.99 2.91
N ALA A 158 -9.08 -11.16 3.29
CA ALA A 158 -8.19 -12.09 2.60
C ALA A 158 -7.10 -12.70 3.50
N ILE A 159 -6.62 -13.87 3.10
CA ILE A 159 -5.37 -14.47 3.59
C ILE A 159 -4.32 -14.31 2.47
N ILE A 160 -3.12 -13.88 2.84
CA ILE A 160 -2.09 -13.45 1.89
C ILE A 160 -0.78 -14.22 2.18
N PRO A 161 -0.57 -15.40 1.63
CA PRO A 161 0.73 -16.03 1.63
C PRO A 161 1.74 -15.18 0.84
N THR A 162 2.96 -15.08 1.36
CA THR A 162 4.02 -14.26 0.80
C THR A 162 5.32 -15.03 0.75
N LEU A 163 6.11 -14.78 -0.28
CA LEU A 163 7.48 -15.26 -0.39
C LEU A 163 8.34 -14.10 -0.87
N SER A 164 9.47 -13.86 -0.21
CA SER A 164 10.40 -12.82 -0.66
C SER A 164 11.85 -13.27 -0.55
N LEU A 165 12.65 -12.72 -1.45
CA LEU A 165 14.06 -12.99 -1.60
C LEU A 165 14.84 -11.70 -1.40
N MET A 166 15.64 -11.64 -0.35
CA MET A 166 16.52 -10.51 -0.06
C MET A 166 17.96 -10.86 -0.48
N MET A 167 18.49 -10.07 -1.41
CA MET A 167 19.85 -10.18 -1.91
C MET A 167 20.54 -8.83 -1.79
N ASP A 168 21.46 -8.72 -0.84
CA ASP A 168 22.18 -7.49 -0.54
C ASP A 168 21.23 -6.31 -0.26
N LYS A 169 21.05 -5.39 -1.20
CA LYS A 169 20.17 -4.22 -1.11
C LYS A 169 18.84 -4.40 -1.86
N TYR A 170 18.67 -5.50 -2.55
CA TYR A 170 17.50 -5.80 -3.37
C TYR A 170 16.59 -6.77 -2.64
N THR A 171 15.30 -6.51 -2.69
CA THR A 171 14.27 -7.44 -2.20
C THR A 171 13.25 -7.64 -3.30
N PHE A 172 13.04 -8.90 -3.67
CA PHE A 172 11.99 -9.34 -4.58
C PHE A 172 10.92 -10.05 -3.76
N GLY A 173 9.67 -9.78 -4.02
CA GLY A 173 8.57 -10.42 -3.31
C GLY A 173 7.46 -10.83 -4.25
N ILE A 174 6.79 -11.90 -3.86
CA ILE A 174 5.54 -12.36 -4.46
C ILE A 174 4.51 -12.56 -3.35
N SER A 175 3.29 -12.18 -3.62
CA SER A 175 2.16 -12.43 -2.73
C SER A 175 0.93 -12.83 -3.53
N TYR A 176 0.01 -13.53 -2.87
CA TYR A 176 -1.22 -13.98 -3.48
C TYR A 176 -2.38 -13.78 -2.53
N ASP A 177 -3.34 -12.94 -2.92
CA ASP A 177 -4.53 -12.68 -2.12
C ASP A 177 -5.58 -13.77 -2.33
N VAL A 178 -5.82 -14.55 -1.27
CA VAL A 178 -6.92 -15.52 -1.21
C VAL A 178 -8.08 -14.85 -0.49
N TYR A 179 -9.05 -14.36 -1.24
CA TYR A 179 -10.21 -13.68 -0.68
C TYR A 179 -11.18 -14.65 -0.01
N SER A 180 -11.59 -14.33 1.21
CA SER A 180 -12.55 -15.09 2.02
C SER A 180 -13.87 -14.36 2.24
N ASN A 181 -14.05 -13.20 1.61
CA ASN A 181 -15.23 -12.35 1.77
C ASN A 181 -16.46 -12.86 0.99
N ALA A 182 -17.61 -12.20 1.19
CA ALA A 182 -18.88 -12.56 0.55
C ALA A 182 -18.84 -12.46 -0.99
N LEU A 183 -17.98 -11.57 -1.56
CA LEU A 183 -17.81 -11.42 -3.01
C LEU A 183 -17.11 -12.65 -3.61
N SER A 184 -16.17 -13.26 -2.90
CA SER A 184 -15.56 -14.51 -3.31
C SER A 184 -16.57 -15.66 -3.37
N ARG A 185 -17.54 -15.68 -2.45
CA ARG A 185 -18.64 -16.67 -2.42
C ARG A 185 -19.63 -16.49 -3.57
N ALA A 186 -19.75 -15.29 -4.12
CA ALA A 186 -20.60 -14.98 -5.26
C ALA A 186 -19.98 -15.40 -6.62
N ASN A 187 -18.97 -16.28 -6.62
CA ASN A 187 -18.25 -16.79 -7.81
C ASN A 187 -17.43 -15.73 -8.59
N LEU A 188 -17.28 -14.53 -8.05
CA LEU A 188 -16.34 -13.55 -8.55
C LEU A 188 -14.97 -13.89 -7.95
N ARG A 189 -14.19 -14.76 -8.58
CA ARG A 189 -12.82 -15.11 -8.19
C ARG A 189 -11.93 -13.89 -8.41
N LEU A 190 -11.86 -13.01 -7.44
CA LEU A 190 -10.99 -11.83 -7.42
C LEU A 190 -9.65 -12.13 -6.72
N ASN A 191 -9.06 -13.28 -7.01
CA ASN A 191 -7.73 -13.58 -6.46
C ASN A 191 -6.71 -12.63 -7.07
N GLY A 192 -5.86 -12.03 -6.24
CA GLY A 192 -4.83 -11.08 -6.65
C GLY A 192 -3.45 -11.70 -6.56
N PHE A 193 -2.67 -11.62 -7.64
CA PHE A 193 -1.24 -11.91 -7.64
C PHE A 193 -0.46 -10.60 -7.70
N GLU A 194 0.51 -10.43 -6.79
CA GLU A 194 1.32 -9.24 -6.71
C GLU A 194 2.81 -9.57 -6.75
N LEU A 195 3.55 -8.81 -7.55
CA LEU A 195 5.00 -8.81 -7.59
C LEU A 195 5.52 -7.53 -6.99
N SER A 196 6.49 -7.61 -6.11
CA SER A 196 7.13 -6.46 -5.49
C SER A 196 8.64 -6.46 -5.72
N PHE A 197 9.18 -5.28 -5.91
CA PHE A 197 10.61 -5.04 -5.95
C PHE A 197 10.94 -3.83 -5.08
N SER A 198 11.93 -3.99 -4.21
CA SER A 198 12.42 -2.92 -3.35
C SER A 198 13.94 -2.84 -3.40
N THR A 199 14.48 -1.64 -3.31
CA THR A 199 15.91 -1.40 -3.19
C THR A 199 16.19 -0.30 -2.16
N GLY A 200 17.18 -0.54 -1.30
CA GLY A 200 17.63 0.44 -0.30
C GLY A 200 18.82 1.24 -0.82
N PHE A 201 18.74 2.57 -0.71
CA PHE A 201 19.86 3.48 -0.96
C PHE A 201 20.34 4.01 0.39
N GLY A 202 21.54 3.66 0.81
CA GLY A 202 22.10 4.11 2.09
C GLY A 202 23.25 3.24 2.58
N LYS A 203 23.85 3.61 3.70
CA LYS A 203 24.87 2.78 4.36
C LYS A 203 24.22 1.47 4.83
N LYS A 204 24.84 0.34 4.44
CA LYS A 204 24.43 -0.98 4.94
C LYS A 204 24.46 -0.95 6.46
N ARG A 205 23.40 -1.47 7.10
CA ARG A 205 23.47 -1.80 8.52
C ARG A 205 24.51 -2.91 8.66
N ALA A 206 25.55 -2.66 9.45
CA ALA A 206 26.49 -3.72 9.81
C ALA A 206 25.69 -4.84 10.46
N ASN A 207 25.85 -6.08 9.96
CA ASN A 207 25.30 -7.25 10.64
C ASN A 207 26.05 -7.38 11.96
N VAL A 208 25.39 -7.04 13.06
CA VAL A 208 25.97 -6.98 14.40
C VAL A 208 26.58 -8.32 14.82
N PHE A 209 25.99 -9.43 14.37
CA PHE A 209 26.50 -10.77 14.64
C PHE A 209 27.92 -11.06 14.10
N ARG A 210 28.40 -10.28 13.13
CA ARG A 210 29.74 -10.48 12.57
C ARG A 210 30.84 -9.77 13.34
N THR A 211 30.49 -8.72 14.10
CA THR A 211 31.46 -7.95 14.89
C THR A 211 31.85 -8.67 16.20
N LEU A 212 31.09 -9.70 16.59
CA LEU A 212 31.36 -10.49 17.80
C LEU A 212 32.19 -11.75 17.56
N LEU A 213 32.51 -12.09 16.28
CA LEU A 213 33.30 -13.27 15.92
C LEU A 213 34.72 -12.92 15.44
N ASN A 214 35.17 -11.70 15.52
CA ASN A 214 36.54 -11.23 15.36
C ASN A 214 37.00 -10.57 16.64
#